data_5c8f4b54d86c07a208c7e7ab208d0114
#
_entry.id   5c8f4b54d86c07a208c7e7ab208d0114
#
_cell.length_a   1.000
_cell.length_b   1.000
_cell.length_c   1.000
_cell.angle_alpha   90.00
_cell.angle_beta   90.00
_cell.angle_gamma   90.00
#
_symmetry.space_group_name_H-M   'P 1'
#
loop_
_entity.id
_entity.type
_entity.pdbx_description
1 polymer ?
#
loop_
_entity_poly.entity_id
_entity_poly.type
_entity_poly.pdbx_seq_one_letter_code
_entity_poly.pdbx_strand_id
1 'polypeptide(L)'
;MDSPDTLVEALNRQASLDLRVNPLKVERDAMLTELQQSAGRYEPVAMPYSPWGIRMEGRPAINRWPQFENGSIEVQDEGSQLLALLVAPRRGEMIIDFCAGAGGKTLLLGALMRSTGRLYAFDVSAARLARAKPRFARSGLSNVVPVVIDSENDSRVKRLAGKAQRVLVDAPCSGIGTLRRNPDLKWRQHPQALAELGQLQERILNSAARCVAPGGRLVYATCSLLAEENEVQAERFLASHPDFERLDAAEILASRCETLKLEGPYLQLRPDVHGTDGFFAAVFERKKKGAASEPVAEGVAVDADLAEDDGQDLLAETGVDVTPADAEAAEVKPVTEPVAAAEAEIEAATEAATEAGADAPGKPA
;
A
#
# COMPACT_ATOMS: atom_id res chain seq x y z
N MET A 1 6.21 -22.74 19.85
CA MET A 1 6.71 -22.86 18.47
C MET A 1 5.53 -23.24 17.61
N ASP A 2 5.05 -22.32 16.79
CA ASP A 2 3.98 -22.61 15.86
C ASP A 2 4.50 -23.58 14.81
N SER A 3 3.75 -24.65 14.54
CA SER A 3 4.16 -25.65 13.56
C SER A 3 4.14 -25.02 12.15
N PRO A 4 5.13 -25.29 11.27
CA PRO A 4 5.05 -24.91 9.87
C PRO A 4 3.75 -25.37 9.19
N ASP A 5 3.17 -26.47 9.67
CA ASP A 5 1.95 -27.04 9.14
C ASP A 5 0.74 -26.12 9.32
N THR A 6 0.63 -25.38 10.44
CA THR A 6 -0.47 -24.44 10.68
C THR A 6 -0.47 -23.28 9.68
N LEU A 7 0.71 -22.75 9.35
CA LEU A 7 0.86 -21.70 8.35
C LEU A 7 0.48 -22.21 6.94
N VAL A 8 0.97 -23.40 6.57
CA VAL A 8 0.65 -24.00 5.26
C VAL A 8 -0.86 -24.26 5.13
N GLU A 9 -1.51 -24.77 6.18
CA GLU A 9 -2.95 -24.94 6.20
C GLU A 9 -3.69 -23.59 6.05
N ALA A 10 -3.28 -22.57 6.79
CA ALA A 10 -3.90 -21.25 6.74
C ALA A 10 -3.76 -20.59 5.36
N LEU A 11 -2.60 -20.73 4.71
CA LEU A 11 -2.34 -20.25 3.34
C LEU A 11 -3.17 -20.98 2.27
N ASN A 12 -3.65 -22.18 2.54
CA ASN A 12 -4.51 -22.97 1.64
C ASN A 12 -6.01 -22.83 1.94
N ARG A 13 -6.41 -22.17 3.04
CA ARG A 13 -7.82 -21.87 3.33
C ARG A 13 -8.27 -20.66 2.54
N GLN A 14 -9.54 -20.65 2.16
CA GLN A 14 -10.13 -19.47 1.53
C GLN A 14 -10.11 -18.28 2.50
N ALA A 15 -9.63 -17.12 2.04
CA ALA A 15 -9.64 -15.91 2.84
C ALA A 15 -11.08 -15.36 3.01
N SER A 16 -11.37 -14.76 4.14
CA SER A 16 -12.57 -13.94 4.37
C SER A 16 -12.60 -12.72 3.44
N LEU A 17 -13.76 -12.10 3.33
CA LEU A 17 -13.89 -10.79 2.69
C LEU A 17 -13.69 -9.71 3.75
N ASP A 18 -12.65 -8.92 3.57
CA ASP A 18 -12.30 -7.82 4.45
C ASP A 18 -12.65 -6.49 3.83
N LEU A 19 -13.43 -5.68 4.54
CA LEU A 19 -13.83 -4.34 4.15
C LEU A 19 -13.15 -3.29 5.03
N ARG A 20 -12.82 -2.16 4.44
CA ARG A 20 -12.40 -0.97 5.15
C ARG A 20 -13.45 0.12 5.03
N VAL A 21 -13.89 0.63 6.15
CA VAL A 21 -14.76 1.81 6.21
C VAL A 21 -13.94 3.08 5.92
N ASN A 22 -14.52 4.01 5.16
CA ASN A 22 -13.91 5.30 4.89
C ASN A 22 -14.16 6.29 6.06
N PRO A 23 -13.14 6.61 6.87
CA PRO A 23 -13.33 7.45 8.07
C PRO A 23 -13.62 8.93 7.76
N LEU A 24 -13.65 9.33 6.48
CA LEU A 24 -14.16 10.64 6.08
C LEU A 24 -15.68 10.70 5.97
N LYS A 25 -16.31 9.54 5.79
CA LYS A 25 -17.74 9.47 5.45
C LYS A 25 -18.60 8.88 6.56
N VAL A 26 -18.10 7.87 7.25
CA VAL A 26 -18.89 7.15 8.26
C VAL A 26 -18.00 6.50 9.31
N GLU A 27 -18.50 6.35 10.50
CA GLU A 27 -17.85 5.61 11.58
C GLU A 27 -18.05 4.11 11.39
N ARG A 28 -17.04 3.28 11.77
CA ARG A 28 -17.07 1.83 11.60
C ARG A 28 -18.31 1.17 12.21
N ASP A 29 -18.64 1.53 13.44
CA ASP A 29 -19.71 0.85 14.19
C ASP A 29 -21.11 1.16 13.61
N ALA A 30 -21.29 2.38 13.05
CA ALA A 30 -22.49 2.73 12.31
C ALA A 30 -22.61 1.91 11.02
N MET A 31 -21.51 1.79 10.25
CA MET A 31 -21.46 0.97 9.03
C MET A 31 -21.65 -0.52 9.35
N LEU A 32 -21.05 -1.02 10.43
CA LEU A 32 -21.22 -2.40 10.88
C LEU A 32 -22.71 -2.71 11.17
N THR A 33 -23.38 -1.83 11.92
CA THR A 33 -24.83 -1.97 12.22
C THR A 33 -25.66 -1.99 10.94
N GLU A 34 -25.37 -1.10 9.97
CA GLU A 34 -26.04 -1.05 8.68
C GLU A 34 -25.86 -2.35 7.90
N LEU A 35 -24.62 -2.87 7.85
CA LEU A 35 -24.31 -4.12 7.14
C LEU A 35 -24.91 -5.34 7.84
N GLN A 36 -25.01 -5.37 9.15
CA GLN A 36 -25.70 -6.43 9.89
C GLN A 36 -27.19 -6.50 9.56
N GLN A 37 -27.81 -5.35 9.31
CA GLN A 37 -29.22 -5.28 8.92
C GLN A 37 -29.44 -5.64 7.43
N SER A 38 -28.60 -5.13 6.53
CA SER A 38 -28.78 -5.27 5.08
C SER A 38 -28.12 -6.52 4.49
N ALA A 39 -27.04 -7.00 5.09
CA ALA A 39 -26.21 -8.09 4.60
C ALA A 39 -25.89 -9.14 5.70
N GLY A 40 -26.74 -9.29 6.71
CA GLY A 40 -26.52 -10.15 7.88
C GLY A 40 -26.21 -11.61 7.56
N ARG A 41 -26.68 -12.12 6.41
CA ARG A 41 -26.35 -13.47 5.95
C ARG A 41 -24.85 -13.71 5.67
N TYR A 42 -24.04 -12.66 5.60
CA TYR A 42 -22.60 -12.71 5.43
C TYR A 42 -21.85 -12.44 6.75
N GLU A 43 -22.56 -12.44 7.87
CA GLU A 43 -22.03 -12.34 9.24
C GLU A 43 -21.00 -11.20 9.43
N PRO A 44 -21.35 -9.93 9.13
CA PRO A 44 -20.42 -8.83 9.30
C PRO A 44 -20.02 -8.64 10.76
N VAL A 45 -18.71 -8.63 11.02
CA VAL A 45 -18.12 -8.43 12.35
C VAL A 45 -16.99 -7.40 12.28
N ALA A 46 -16.75 -6.70 13.40
CA ALA A 46 -15.60 -5.82 13.53
C ALA A 46 -14.30 -6.63 13.48
N MET A 47 -13.32 -6.16 12.75
CA MET A 47 -11.98 -6.76 12.76
C MET A 47 -11.26 -6.48 14.07
N PRO A 48 -10.38 -7.41 14.52
CA PRO A 48 -9.73 -7.31 15.82
C PRO A 48 -8.67 -6.19 15.92
N TYR A 49 -8.03 -5.82 14.81
CA TYR A 49 -6.87 -4.92 14.84
C TYR A 49 -7.14 -3.57 14.19
N SER A 50 -7.80 -3.56 13.02
CA SER A 50 -8.07 -2.31 12.33
C SER A 50 -9.28 -1.59 12.91
N PRO A 51 -9.16 -0.29 13.28
CA PRO A 51 -10.29 0.49 13.77
C PRO A 51 -11.36 0.78 12.70
N TRP A 52 -11.08 0.48 11.42
CA TRP A 52 -12.01 0.69 10.30
C TRP A 52 -12.41 -0.61 9.62
N GLY A 53 -11.92 -1.73 10.10
CA GLY A 53 -12.11 -3.01 9.46
C GLY A 53 -13.44 -3.68 9.82
N ILE A 54 -14.11 -4.24 8.81
CA ILE A 54 -15.26 -5.13 8.93
C ILE A 54 -14.95 -6.39 8.13
N ARG A 55 -15.05 -7.56 8.77
CA ARG A 55 -14.87 -8.87 8.14
C ARG A 55 -16.21 -9.51 7.87
N MET A 56 -16.30 -10.18 6.73
CA MET A 56 -17.51 -10.86 6.28
C MET A 56 -17.18 -12.25 5.74
N GLU A 57 -18.14 -13.16 5.89
CA GLU A 57 -18.09 -14.47 5.27
C GLU A 57 -18.66 -14.45 3.83
N GLY A 58 -18.20 -15.37 2.99
CA GLY A 58 -18.69 -15.52 1.61
C GLY A 58 -18.17 -14.45 0.63
N ARG A 59 -18.87 -14.34 -0.51
CA ARG A 59 -18.48 -13.49 -1.64
C ARG A 59 -19.70 -12.71 -2.16
N PRO A 60 -20.19 -11.69 -1.45
CA PRO A 60 -21.25 -10.84 -1.96
C PRO A 60 -20.78 -9.98 -3.14
N ALA A 61 -21.71 -9.60 -4.02
CA ALA A 61 -21.45 -8.65 -5.10
C ALA A 61 -21.33 -7.21 -4.55
N ILE A 62 -20.23 -6.92 -3.87
CA ILE A 62 -19.97 -5.64 -3.18
C ILE A 62 -20.07 -4.44 -4.11
N ASN A 63 -19.62 -4.59 -5.36
CA ASN A 63 -19.67 -3.55 -6.39
C ASN A 63 -21.07 -3.01 -6.69
N ARG A 64 -22.13 -3.73 -6.27
CA ARG A 64 -23.54 -3.32 -6.41
C ARG A 64 -24.11 -2.70 -5.13
N TRP A 65 -23.31 -2.55 -4.10
CA TRP A 65 -23.77 -1.99 -2.84
C TRP A 65 -23.66 -0.47 -2.84
N PRO A 66 -24.70 0.25 -2.40
CA PRO A 66 -24.66 1.71 -2.32
C PRO A 66 -23.47 2.24 -1.51
N GLN A 67 -23.08 1.51 -0.46
CA GLN A 67 -21.94 1.85 0.42
C GLN A 67 -20.60 1.78 -0.31
N PHE A 68 -20.48 0.88 -1.29
CA PHE A 68 -19.29 0.78 -2.14
C PHE A 68 -19.31 1.82 -3.26
N GLU A 69 -20.44 1.98 -3.92
CA GLU A 69 -20.60 2.97 -5.00
C GLU A 69 -20.36 4.40 -4.53
N ASN A 70 -20.82 4.73 -3.33
CA ASN A 70 -20.61 6.06 -2.73
C ASN A 70 -19.24 6.21 -2.04
N GLY A 71 -18.40 5.15 -1.99
CA GLY A 71 -17.07 5.18 -1.39
C GLY A 71 -17.05 5.23 0.14
N SER A 72 -18.11 4.78 0.81
CA SER A 72 -18.15 4.60 2.26
C SER A 72 -17.39 3.36 2.71
N ILE A 73 -17.27 2.35 1.83
CA ILE A 73 -16.49 1.13 2.06
C ILE A 73 -15.57 0.82 0.87
N GLU A 74 -14.47 0.14 1.14
CA GLU A 74 -13.54 -0.42 0.16
C GLU A 74 -13.15 -1.84 0.56
N VAL A 75 -12.85 -2.69 -0.43
CA VAL A 75 -12.29 -4.02 -0.15
C VAL A 75 -10.80 -3.87 0.14
N GLN A 76 -10.38 -4.28 1.32
CA GLN A 76 -8.97 -4.23 1.73
C GLN A 76 -8.72 -5.18 2.90
N ASP A 77 -7.72 -6.07 2.79
CA ASP A 77 -7.26 -6.92 3.88
C ASP A 77 -6.87 -6.11 5.12
N GLU A 78 -7.12 -6.67 6.30
CA GLU A 78 -6.83 -5.98 7.57
C GLU A 78 -5.36 -5.62 7.73
N GLY A 79 -4.43 -6.51 7.34
CA GLY A 79 -3.00 -6.23 7.38
C GLY A 79 -2.60 -5.04 6.52
N SER A 80 -3.18 -4.94 5.31
CA SER A 80 -2.99 -3.79 4.43
C SER A 80 -3.50 -2.47 5.06
N GLN A 81 -4.57 -2.51 5.88
CA GLN A 81 -5.06 -1.35 6.63
C GLN A 81 -4.07 -0.93 7.74
N LEU A 82 -3.43 -1.88 8.42
CA LEU A 82 -2.44 -1.61 9.47
C LEU A 82 -1.18 -0.92 8.92
N LEU A 83 -0.79 -1.20 7.68
CA LEU A 83 0.34 -0.51 7.04
C LEU A 83 0.13 1.01 6.98
N ALA A 84 -1.09 1.46 6.68
CA ALA A 84 -1.40 2.90 6.67
C ALA A 84 -1.34 3.52 8.08
N LEU A 85 -1.63 2.74 9.14
CA LEU A 85 -1.44 3.18 10.52
C LEU A 85 0.03 3.37 10.88
N LEU A 86 0.91 2.52 10.41
CA LEU A 86 2.36 2.64 10.62
C LEU A 86 2.94 3.92 9.99
N VAL A 87 2.41 4.33 8.84
CA VAL A 87 2.78 5.62 8.23
C VAL A 87 2.42 6.78 9.16
N ALA A 88 1.34 6.65 9.94
CA ALA A 88 0.84 7.65 10.87
C ALA A 88 0.75 9.05 10.25
N PRO A 89 -0.01 9.21 9.14
CA PRO A 89 -0.09 10.45 8.40
C PRO A 89 -0.77 11.55 9.22
N ARG A 90 -0.36 12.81 9.03
CA ARG A 90 -0.93 13.97 9.70
C ARG A 90 -1.52 14.94 8.69
N ARG A 91 -2.45 15.77 9.15
CA ARG A 91 -3.03 16.83 8.33
C ARG A 91 -1.96 17.81 7.86
N GLY A 92 -2.03 18.25 6.61
CA GLY A 92 -1.14 19.22 6.03
C GLY A 92 0.24 18.71 5.59
N GLU A 93 0.58 17.44 5.89
CA GLU A 93 1.86 16.85 5.47
C GLU A 93 1.92 16.60 3.96
N MET A 94 3.14 16.52 3.43
CA MET A 94 3.42 15.92 2.14
C MET A 94 3.76 14.46 2.35
N ILE A 95 3.00 13.57 1.69
CA ILE A 95 3.16 12.12 1.79
C ILE A 95 3.35 11.54 0.40
N ILE A 96 4.17 10.50 0.30
CA ILE A 96 4.39 9.74 -0.92
C ILE A 96 4.00 8.29 -0.66
N ASP A 97 3.08 7.77 -1.46
CA ASP A 97 2.84 6.34 -1.65
C ASP A 97 3.62 5.92 -2.91
N PHE A 98 4.77 5.27 -2.72
CA PHE A 98 5.77 5.10 -3.77
C PHE A 98 5.43 3.98 -4.76
N CYS A 99 4.59 3.02 -4.36
CA CYS A 99 4.09 1.92 -5.19
C CYS A 99 2.57 1.80 -5.00
N ALA A 100 1.83 2.83 -5.42
CA ALA A 100 0.43 3.02 -5.06
C ALA A 100 -0.53 1.95 -5.61
N GLY A 101 -0.16 1.27 -6.69
CA GLY A 101 -1.00 0.26 -7.32
C GLY A 101 -2.38 0.81 -7.71
N ALA A 102 -3.43 0.09 -7.34
CA ALA A 102 -4.82 0.52 -7.51
C ALA A 102 -5.31 1.50 -6.42
N GLY A 103 -4.41 2.02 -5.58
CA GLY A 103 -4.70 3.09 -4.64
C GLY A 103 -5.30 2.68 -3.30
N GLY A 104 -5.30 1.40 -2.96
CA GLY A 104 -5.93 0.92 -1.71
C GLY A 104 -5.38 1.58 -0.45
N LYS A 105 -4.05 1.64 -0.31
CA LYS A 105 -3.35 2.30 0.81
C LYS A 105 -3.42 3.81 0.69
N THR A 106 -3.26 4.37 -0.53
CA THR A 106 -3.42 5.80 -0.82
C THR A 106 -4.75 6.34 -0.30
N LEU A 107 -5.86 5.62 -0.53
CA LEU A 107 -7.20 6.00 -0.06
C LEU A 107 -7.25 6.17 1.45
N LEU A 108 -6.67 5.24 2.21
CA LEU A 108 -6.67 5.32 3.66
C LEU A 108 -5.73 6.43 4.15
N LEU A 109 -4.54 6.58 3.56
CA LEU A 109 -3.63 7.68 3.89
C LEU A 109 -4.31 9.04 3.69
N GLY A 110 -4.95 9.25 2.54
CA GLY A 110 -5.67 10.48 2.25
C GLY A 110 -6.83 10.76 3.22
N ALA A 111 -7.57 9.72 3.63
CA ALA A 111 -8.62 9.82 4.62
C ALA A 111 -8.09 10.19 6.00
N LEU A 112 -6.97 9.61 6.44
CA LEU A 112 -6.32 9.94 7.70
C LEU A 112 -5.74 11.36 7.72
N MET A 113 -5.30 11.86 6.57
CA MET A 113 -4.92 13.28 6.38
C MET A 113 -6.13 14.23 6.39
N ARG A 114 -7.35 13.71 6.46
CA ARG A 114 -8.60 14.48 6.31
C ARG A 114 -8.64 15.26 4.99
N SER A 115 -8.14 14.66 3.92
CA SER A 115 -8.07 15.27 2.57
C SER A 115 -7.33 16.63 2.54
N THR A 116 -6.31 16.80 3.42
CA THR A 116 -5.48 18.01 3.50
C THR A 116 -4.03 17.68 3.18
N GLY A 117 -3.20 18.71 2.94
CA GLY A 117 -1.81 18.50 2.53
C GLY A 117 -1.70 17.96 1.10
N ARG A 118 -0.67 17.18 0.81
CA ARG A 118 -0.44 16.61 -0.53
C ARG A 118 -0.02 15.15 -0.44
N LEU A 119 -0.73 14.28 -1.15
CA LEU A 119 -0.47 12.85 -1.20
C LEU A 119 -0.13 12.46 -2.65
N TYR A 120 1.15 12.22 -2.92
CA TYR A 120 1.59 11.68 -4.20
C TYR A 120 1.38 10.17 -4.22
N ALA A 121 0.71 9.67 -5.27
CA ALA A 121 0.53 8.26 -5.54
C ALA A 121 1.34 7.89 -6.78
N PHE A 122 2.56 7.37 -6.58
CA PHE A 122 3.45 6.96 -7.65
C PHE A 122 3.25 5.50 -8.01
N ASP A 123 3.23 5.22 -9.29
CA ASP A 123 3.31 3.85 -9.82
C ASP A 123 3.89 3.87 -11.23
N VAL A 124 4.58 2.79 -11.61
CA VAL A 124 5.11 2.61 -12.97
C VAL A 124 4.02 2.19 -13.95
N SER A 125 2.89 1.65 -13.47
CA SER A 125 1.79 1.18 -14.29
C SER A 125 0.70 2.23 -14.45
N ALA A 126 0.61 2.82 -15.64
CA ALA A 126 -0.48 3.73 -15.99
C ALA A 126 -1.85 3.07 -15.85
N ALA A 127 -1.95 1.77 -16.17
CA ALA A 127 -3.20 1.01 -16.08
C ALA A 127 -3.68 0.86 -14.63
N ARG A 128 -2.77 0.61 -13.67
CA ARG A 128 -3.11 0.54 -12.25
C ARG A 128 -3.60 1.88 -11.72
N LEU A 129 -2.90 2.98 -12.03
CA LEU A 129 -3.35 4.32 -11.62
C LEU A 129 -4.65 4.75 -12.31
N ALA A 130 -4.92 4.30 -13.54
CA ALA A 130 -6.19 4.55 -14.20
C ALA A 130 -7.36 3.89 -13.43
N ARG A 131 -7.17 2.67 -12.91
CA ARG A 131 -8.16 2.00 -12.04
C ARG A 131 -8.32 2.70 -10.68
N ALA A 132 -7.29 3.31 -10.16
CA ALA A 132 -7.35 4.06 -8.90
C ALA A 132 -8.17 5.36 -9.00
N LYS A 133 -8.18 6.04 -10.15
CA LYS A 133 -8.86 7.35 -10.33
C LYS A 133 -10.34 7.34 -9.93
N PRO A 134 -11.21 6.42 -10.40
CA PRO A 134 -12.61 6.39 -9.97
C PRO A 134 -12.77 6.11 -8.47
N ARG A 135 -11.87 5.34 -7.87
CA ARG A 135 -11.85 5.09 -6.43
C ARG A 135 -11.54 6.36 -5.64
N PHE A 136 -10.54 7.14 -6.07
CA PHE A 136 -10.24 8.45 -5.49
C PHE A 136 -11.44 9.40 -5.58
N ALA A 137 -12.09 9.47 -6.75
CA ALA A 137 -13.24 10.34 -6.95
C ALA A 137 -14.40 9.97 -6.00
N ARG A 138 -14.80 8.69 -5.91
CA ARG A 138 -15.90 8.27 -5.03
C ARG A 138 -15.57 8.39 -3.55
N SER A 139 -14.29 8.33 -3.16
CA SER A 139 -13.87 8.43 -1.77
C SER A 139 -14.04 9.82 -1.16
N GLY A 140 -14.14 10.86 -1.98
CA GLY A 140 -14.20 12.26 -1.53
C GLY A 140 -12.84 12.89 -1.25
N LEU A 141 -11.74 12.25 -1.68
CA LEU A 141 -10.38 12.80 -1.55
C LEU A 141 -10.09 13.85 -2.63
N SER A 142 -9.52 14.96 -2.22
CA SER A 142 -9.09 16.08 -3.10
C SER A 142 -7.59 16.34 -3.06
N ASN A 143 -6.84 15.63 -2.18
CA ASN A 143 -5.42 15.87 -1.95
C ASN A 143 -4.50 14.84 -2.60
N VAL A 144 -5.04 13.90 -3.38
CA VAL A 144 -4.27 12.85 -4.05
C VAL A 144 -3.80 13.31 -5.43
N VAL A 145 -2.51 13.14 -5.69
CA VAL A 145 -1.85 13.45 -6.96
C VAL A 145 -1.29 12.14 -7.56
N PRO A 146 -2.04 11.44 -8.41
CA PRO A 146 -1.54 10.23 -9.06
C PRO A 146 -0.55 10.60 -10.16
N VAL A 147 0.63 9.96 -10.14
CA VAL A 147 1.72 10.22 -11.07
C VAL A 147 2.31 8.91 -11.59
N VAL A 148 2.21 8.69 -12.88
CA VAL A 148 2.94 7.58 -13.53
C VAL A 148 4.42 7.97 -13.60
N ILE A 149 5.29 7.14 -13.05
CA ILE A 149 6.75 7.31 -13.10
C ILE A 149 7.37 6.26 -14.00
N ASP A 150 8.48 6.59 -14.66
CA ASP A 150 9.15 5.64 -15.57
C ASP A 150 9.98 4.60 -14.81
N SER A 151 10.49 5.00 -13.65
CA SER A 151 11.25 4.14 -12.72
C SER A 151 11.37 4.81 -11.35
N GLU A 152 11.99 4.11 -10.39
CA GLU A 152 12.35 4.66 -9.10
C GLU A 152 13.29 5.89 -9.18
N ASN A 153 13.97 6.08 -10.31
CA ASN A 153 14.90 7.19 -10.56
C ASN A 153 14.33 8.33 -11.41
N ASP A 154 13.01 8.35 -11.61
CA ASP A 154 12.31 9.39 -12.36
C ASP A 154 12.62 10.80 -11.85
N SER A 155 12.65 11.78 -12.76
CA SER A 155 12.91 13.18 -12.44
C SER A 155 11.85 13.75 -11.48
N ARG A 156 10.59 13.31 -11.59
CA ARG A 156 9.48 13.71 -10.72
C ARG A 156 9.71 13.25 -9.28
N VAL A 157 10.29 12.05 -9.09
CA VAL A 157 10.73 11.55 -7.77
C VAL A 157 11.88 12.39 -7.23
N LYS A 158 12.90 12.67 -8.06
CA LYS A 158 14.09 13.44 -7.67
C LYS A 158 13.74 14.86 -7.20
N ARG A 159 12.72 15.50 -7.79
CA ARG A 159 12.23 16.83 -7.38
C ARG A 159 11.65 16.86 -5.95
N LEU A 160 11.30 15.70 -5.39
CA LEU A 160 10.76 15.58 -4.03
C LEU A 160 11.82 15.21 -2.99
N ALA A 161 13.11 15.24 -3.34
CA ALA A 161 14.20 14.93 -2.42
C ALA A 161 14.14 15.80 -1.15
N GLY A 162 14.11 15.15 0.01
CA GLY A 162 14.08 15.78 1.32
C GLY A 162 12.80 16.54 1.69
N LYS A 163 11.70 16.37 0.94
CA LYS A 163 10.47 17.16 1.11
C LYS A 163 9.32 16.42 1.80
N ALA A 164 9.26 15.10 1.71
CA ALA A 164 8.14 14.31 2.24
C ALA A 164 8.29 14.04 3.73
N GLN A 165 7.27 14.36 4.53
CA GLN A 165 7.23 14.01 5.95
C GLN A 165 7.00 12.52 6.14
N ARG A 166 6.31 11.85 5.20
CA ARG A 166 6.03 10.41 5.24
C ARG A 166 6.20 9.81 3.86
N VAL A 167 6.82 8.63 3.79
CA VAL A 167 6.93 7.85 2.57
C VAL A 167 6.54 6.41 2.88
N LEU A 168 5.61 5.86 2.11
CA LEU A 168 5.25 4.44 2.12
C LEU A 168 5.87 3.79 0.88
N VAL A 169 6.57 2.69 1.08
CA VAL A 169 7.03 1.77 0.03
C VAL A 169 6.33 0.43 0.26
N ASP A 170 5.17 0.26 -0.34
CA ASP A 170 4.51 -1.05 -0.45
C ASP A 170 5.14 -1.78 -1.65
N ALA A 171 6.28 -2.43 -1.40
CA ALA A 171 7.20 -2.86 -2.44
C ALA A 171 6.63 -4.00 -3.29
N PRO A 172 6.90 -4.02 -4.61
CA PRO A 172 6.67 -5.22 -5.40
C PRO A 172 7.45 -6.40 -4.79
N CYS A 173 6.76 -7.51 -4.53
CA CYS A 173 7.30 -8.66 -3.84
C CYS A 173 6.72 -9.96 -4.40
N SER A 174 7.14 -11.11 -3.85
CA SER A 174 6.64 -12.43 -4.27
C SER A 174 5.14 -12.63 -4.06
N GLY A 175 4.54 -11.89 -3.11
CA GLY A 175 3.13 -12.00 -2.76
C GLY A 175 2.76 -13.28 -2.00
N ILE A 176 3.72 -14.07 -1.53
CA ILE A 176 3.49 -15.38 -0.88
C ILE A 176 2.56 -15.26 0.33
N GLY A 177 2.56 -14.13 1.01
CA GLY A 177 1.63 -13.88 2.12
C GLY A 177 0.16 -13.85 1.71
N THR A 178 -0.14 -13.68 0.42
CA THR A 178 -1.50 -13.60 -0.13
C THR A 178 -1.95 -14.88 -0.85
N LEU A 179 -1.26 -16.00 -0.68
CA LEU A 179 -1.56 -17.28 -1.36
C LEU A 179 -3.00 -17.74 -1.18
N ARG A 180 -3.62 -17.45 -0.03
CA ARG A 180 -5.02 -17.79 0.24
C ARG A 180 -6.03 -17.03 -0.63
N ARG A 181 -5.59 -15.92 -1.27
CA ARG A 181 -6.35 -15.14 -2.26
C ARG A 181 -5.90 -15.45 -3.69
N ASN A 182 -4.61 -15.71 -3.87
CA ASN A 182 -3.94 -15.88 -5.15
C ASN A 182 -3.17 -17.23 -5.19
N PRO A 183 -3.85 -18.37 -5.23
CA PRO A 183 -3.20 -19.69 -5.11
C PRO A 183 -2.27 -20.03 -6.26
N ASP A 184 -2.39 -19.39 -7.41
CA ASP A 184 -1.53 -19.55 -8.57
C ASP A 184 -0.11 -18.98 -8.39
N LEU A 185 0.10 -18.08 -7.41
CA LEU A 185 1.42 -17.56 -7.05
C LEU A 185 2.40 -18.69 -6.69
N LYS A 186 1.94 -19.84 -6.18
CA LYS A 186 2.77 -21.03 -5.92
C LYS A 186 3.59 -21.48 -7.14
N TRP A 187 3.05 -21.28 -8.34
CA TRP A 187 3.60 -21.76 -9.59
C TRP A 187 4.38 -20.70 -10.36
N ARG A 188 4.25 -19.43 -9.95
CA ARG A 188 4.91 -18.30 -10.61
C ARG A 188 6.25 -17.93 -9.99
N GLN A 189 6.50 -18.35 -8.75
CA GLN A 189 7.73 -17.99 -8.04
C GLN A 189 8.86 -19.01 -8.29
N HIS A 190 10.07 -18.48 -8.49
CA HIS A 190 11.29 -19.26 -8.59
C HIS A 190 12.48 -18.46 -8.02
N PRO A 191 13.61 -19.10 -7.63
CA PRO A 191 14.71 -18.46 -6.93
C PRO A 191 15.29 -17.24 -7.64
N GLN A 192 15.40 -17.29 -8.97
CA GLN A 192 15.91 -16.14 -9.74
C GLN A 192 14.97 -14.94 -9.67
N ALA A 193 13.64 -15.13 -9.77
CA ALA A 193 12.66 -14.05 -9.65
C ALA A 193 12.72 -13.40 -8.27
N LEU A 194 12.92 -14.18 -7.21
CA LEU A 194 13.08 -13.64 -5.85
C LEU A 194 14.35 -12.79 -5.73
N ALA A 195 15.46 -13.20 -6.33
CA ALA A 195 16.68 -12.40 -6.33
C ALA A 195 16.51 -11.08 -7.10
N GLU A 196 15.81 -11.08 -8.24
CA GLU A 196 15.49 -9.90 -9.03
C GLU A 196 14.56 -8.94 -8.26
N LEU A 197 13.54 -9.47 -7.58
CA LEU A 197 12.66 -8.71 -6.71
C LEU A 197 13.43 -8.06 -5.56
N GLY A 198 14.32 -8.79 -4.88
CA GLY A 198 15.15 -8.24 -3.81
C GLY A 198 16.01 -7.06 -4.27
N GLN A 199 16.61 -7.14 -5.46
CA GLN A 199 17.37 -6.03 -6.04
C GLN A 199 16.47 -4.83 -6.40
N LEU A 200 15.26 -5.08 -6.90
CA LEU A 200 14.30 -4.04 -7.21
C LEU A 200 13.82 -3.33 -5.93
N GLN A 201 13.50 -4.09 -4.90
CA GLN A 201 13.11 -3.59 -3.57
C GLN A 201 14.19 -2.67 -2.98
N GLU A 202 15.47 -3.09 -3.05
CA GLU A 202 16.60 -2.27 -2.60
C GLU A 202 16.69 -0.94 -3.37
N ARG A 203 16.58 -0.96 -4.71
CA ARG A 203 16.61 0.27 -5.52
C ARG A 203 15.46 1.21 -5.20
N ILE A 204 14.23 0.67 -5.07
CA ILE A 204 13.04 1.46 -4.72
C ILE A 204 13.21 2.09 -3.34
N LEU A 205 13.61 1.30 -2.34
CA LEU A 205 13.78 1.76 -0.96
C LEU A 205 14.84 2.86 -0.87
N ASN A 206 15.98 2.70 -1.56
CA ASN A 206 17.04 3.71 -1.66
C ASN A 206 16.54 5.01 -2.32
N SER A 207 15.68 4.92 -3.33
CA SER A 207 15.12 6.10 -3.98
C SER A 207 14.09 6.80 -3.11
N ALA A 208 13.21 6.05 -2.46
CA ALA A 208 12.20 6.55 -1.54
C ALA A 208 12.82 7.26 -0.34
N ALA A 209 13.92 6.72 0.21
CA ALA A 209 14.67 7.33 1.32
C ALA A 209 15.15 8.75 1.01
N ARG A 210 15.56 9.02 -0.24
CA ARG A 210 15.96 10.37 -0.66
C ARG A 210 14.83 11.39 -0.55
N CYS A 211 13.58 10.95 -0.69
CA CYS A 211 12.41 11.83 -0.61
C CYS A 211 12.07 12.25 0.83
N VAL A 212 12.51 11.48 1.82
CA VAL A 212 12.14 11.69 3.23
C VAL A 212 12.81 12.94 3.78
N ALA A 213 12.03 13.85 4.36
CA ALA A 213 12.54 15.03 5.06
C ALA A 213 13.28 14.65 6.36
N PRO A 214 14.22 15.47 6.87
CA PRO A 214 14.80 15.27 8.19
C PRO A 214 13.71 15.20 9.28
N GLY A 215 13.71 14.15 10.10
CA GLY A 215 12.66 13.84 11.08
C GLY A 215 11.41 13.23 10.43
N GLY A 216 11.45 12.94 9.13
CA GLY A 216 10.38 12.26 8.42
C GLY A 216 10.45 10.74 8.57
N ARG A 217 9.34 10.07 8.26
CA ARG A 217 9.17 8.62 8.40
C ARG A 217 9.16 7.93 7.04
N LEU A 218 9.83 6.79 6.97
CA LEU A 218 9.80 5.84 5.86
C LEU A 218 9.21 4.52 6.36
N VAL A 219 8.21 3.99 5.67
CA VAL A 219 7.66 2.66 5.93
C VAL A 219 7.94 1.79 4.72
N TYR A 220 8.70 0.73 4.92
CA TYR A 220 8.90 -0.34 3.94
C TYR A 220 7.96 -1.49 4.26
N ALA A 221 7.22 -1.97 3.29
CA ALA A 221 6.25 -3.05 3.46
C ALA A 221 6.24 -4.02 2.29
N THR A 222 5.88 -5.26 2.57
CA THR A 222 5.63 -6.33 1.58
C THR A 222 4.42 -7.17 1.99
N CYS A 223 3.79 -7.84 1.04
CA CYS A 223 2.87 -8.94 1.30
C CYS A 223 3.60 -10.30 1.15
N SER A 224 4.83 -10.39 1.61
CA SER A 224 5.66 -11.59 1.62
C SER A 224 5.87 -12.14 3.03
N LEU A 225 6.16 -13.44 3.12
CA LEU A 225 6.58 -14.14 4.35
C LEU A 225 8.08 -14.51 4.31
N LEU A 226 8.78 -14.12 3.25
CA LEU A 226 10.19 -14.49 3.05
C LEU A 226 11.12 -13.46 3.71
N ALA A 227 12.05 -13.93 4.53
CA ALA A 227 13.01 -13.07 5.22
C ALA A 227 13.88 -12.26 4.24
N GLU A 228 14.17 -12.82 3.05
CA GLU A 228 14.95 -12.17 1.98
C GLU A 228 14.29 -10.90 1.45
N GLU A 229 12.95 -10.84 1.46
CA GLU A 229 12.17 -9.68 1.05
C GLU A 229 11.81 -8.75 2.23
N ASN A 230 11.98 -9.21 3.45
CA ASN A 230 11.52 -8.60 4.68
C ASN A 230 12.69 -8.09 5.54
N GLU A 231 13.08 -8.85 6.56
CA GLU A 231 14.10 -8.44 7.54
C GLU A 231 15.45 -8.18 6.88
N VAL A 232 15.84 -9.01 5.91
CA VAL A 232 17.12 -8.85 5.19
C VAL A 232 17.17 -7.51 4.46
N GLN A 233 16.07 -7.08 3.83
CA GLN A 233 16.00 -5.75 3.19
C GLN A 233 16.05 -4.62 4.21
N ALA A 234 15.34 -4.76 5.32
CA ALA A 234 15.32 -3.76 6.38
C ALA A 234 16.70 -3.56 7.03
N GLU A 235 17.39 -4.65 7.34
CA GLU A 235 18.75 -4.59 7.94
C GLU A 235 19.80 -4.05 6.95
N ARG A 236 19.73 -4.45 5.68
CA ARG A 236 20.58 -3.92 4.61
C ARG A 236 20.39 -2.42 4.42
N PHE A 237 19.14 -1.96 4.45
CA PHE A 237 18.82 -0.53 4.39
C PHE A 237 19.47 0.24 5.54
N LEU A 238 19.31 -0.20 6.78
CA LEU A 238 19.90 0.46 7.96
C LEU A 238 21.44 0.48 7.89
N ALA A 239 22.06 -0.59 7.43
CA ALA A 239 23.51 -0.66 7.28
C ALA A 239 24.04 0.35 6.25
N SER A 240 23.26 0.66 5.19
CA SER A 240 23.65 1.59 4.13
C SER A 240 23.17 3.03 4.35
N HIS A 241 22.26 3.28 5.30
CA HIS A 241 21.68 4.59 5.60
C HIS A 241 21.85 4.97 7.07
N PRO A 242 23.04 5.38 7.53
CA PRO A 242 23.30 5.72 8.92
C PRO A 242 22.53 6.96 9.43
N ASP A 243 21.96 7.74 8.51
CA ASP A 243 21.06 8.86 8.77
C ASP A 243 19.61 8.43 9.08
N PHE A 244 19.31 7.13 9.03
CA PHE A 244 18.05 6.56 9.48
C PHE A 244 18.22 5.73 10.75
N GLU A 245 17.14 5.63 11.50
CA GLU A 245 17.00 4.73 12.65
C GLU A 245 15.68 3.97 12.55
N ARG A 246 15.65 2.76 13.11
CA ARG A 246 14.43 1.94 13.14
C ARG A 246 13.53 2.39 14.28
N LEU A 247 12.23 2.47 14.00
CA LEU A 247 11.19 2.63 15.00
C LEU A 247 10.51 1.29 15.29
N ASP A 248 9.98 1.14 16.50
CA ASP A 248 9.22 -0.04 16.90
C ASP A 248 7.79 0.03 16.38
N ALA A 249 7.37 -0.97 15.59
CA ALA A 249 6.04 -1.03 15.02
C ALA A 249 4.94 -1.22 16.08
N ALA A 250 5.25 -1.97 17.16
CA ALA A 250 4.30 -2.19 18.25
C ALA A 250 4.02 -0.89 19.01
N GLU A 251 5.04 -0.08 19.29
CA GLU A 251 4.87 1.23 19.93
C GLU A 251 4.01 2.18 19.09
N ILE A 252 4.19 2.17 17.76
CA ILE A 252 3.41 3.02 16.85
C ILE A 252 1.94 2.60 16.83
N LEU A 253 1.67 1.30 16.86
CA LEU A 253 0.32 0.75 16.78
C LEU A 253 -0.40 0.69 18.13
N ALA A 254 0.31 0.71 19.26
CA ALA A 254 -0.22 0.48 20.61
C ALA A 254 -1.48 1.32 20.94
N SER A 255 -1.51 2.58 20.50
CA SER A 255 -2.63 3.49 20.78
C SER A 255 -3.89 3.23 19.95
N ARG A 256 -3.81 2.37 18.91
CA ARG A 256 -4.91 2.14 17.96
C ARG A 256 -5.25 0.67 17.73
N CYS A 257 -4.34 -0.23 18.11
CA CYS A 257 -4.45 -1.67 17.89
C CYS A 257 -4.04 -2.41 19.17
N GLU A 258 -4.75 -2.15 20.28
CA GLU A 258 -4.43 -2.67 21.62
C GLU A 258 -4.38 -4.21 21.69
N THR A 259 -5.14 -4.89 20.83
CA THR A 259 -5.21 -6.35 20.78
C THR A 259 -4.08 -6.99 19.98
N LEU A 260 -3.37 -6.22 19.15
CA LEU A 260 -2.29 -6.73 18.31
C LEU A 260 -1.01 -6.90 19.12
N LYS A 261 -0.54 -8.14 19.20
CA LYS A 261 0.74 -8.47 19.81
C LYS A 261 1.76 -8.79 18.73
N LEU A 262 2.85 -8.06 18.72
CA LEU A 262 3.97 -8.25 17.80
C LEU A 262 5.18 -8.79 18.54
N GLU A 263 5.90 -9.70 17.89
CA GLU A 263 7.19 -10.19 18.36
C GLU A 263 8.32 -9.43 17.65
N GLY A 264 9.08 -8.64 18.41
CA GLY A 264 10.16 -7.82 17.86
C GLY A 264 9.68 -6.48 17.25
N PRO A 265 10.59 -5.75 16.59
CA PRO A 265 10.36 -4.34 16.22
C PRO A 265 9.62 -4.14 14.90
N TYR A 266 9.32 -5.21 14.17
CA TYR A 266 8.66 -5.17 12.88
C TYR A 266 7.19 -5.53 12.99
N LEU A 267 6.36 -5.05 12.07
CA LEU A 267 5.05 -5.65 11.84
C LEU A 267 5.27 -6.95 11.06
N GLN A 268 4.91 -8.07 11.67
CA GLN A 268 4.89 -9.38 11.03
C GLN A 268 3.52 -10.01 11.23
N LEU A 269 2.76 -10.10 10.16
CA LEU A 269 1.43 -10.70 10.18
C LEU A 269 1.46 -12.05 9.46
N ARG A 270 0.83 -13.04 10.07
CA ARG A 270 0.73 -14.41 9.56
C ARG A 270 -0.73 -14.84 9.54
N PRO A 271 -1.19 -15.52 8.48
CA PRO A 271 -2.59 -15.98 8.38
C PRO A 271 -3.02 -16.91 9.49
N ASP A 272 -2.13 -17.77 9.97
CA ASP A 272 -2.39 -18.76 11.03
C ASP A 272 -2.46 -18.16 12.44
N VAL A 273 -1.81 -17.03 12.66
CA VAL A 273 -1.75 -16.34 13.96
C VAL A 273 -2.77 -15.20 14.04
N HIS A 274 -2.81 -14.38 12.99
CA HIS A 274 -3.55 -13.12 13.01
C HIS A 274 -4.85 -13.16 12.21
N GLY A 275 -5.06 -14.20 11.38
CA GLY A 275 -6.25 -14.29 10.51
C GLY A 275 -6.25 -13.32 9.33
N THR A 276 -5.17 -12.53 9.16
CA THR A 276 -4.93 -11.61 8.05
C THR A 276 -4.18 -12.30 6.91
N ASP A 277 -3.97 -11.63 5.78
CA ASP A 277 -2.91 -12.05 4.86
C ASP A 277 -1.54 -11.88 5.52
N GLY A 278 -0.52 -12.51 4.95
CA GLY A 278 0.86 -12.33 5.40
C GLY A 278 1.37 -10.95 5.00
N PHE A 279 1.82 -10.17 5.97
CA PHE A 279 2.43 -8.87 5.74
C PHE A 279 3.66 -8.67 6.60
N PHE A 280 4.60 -7.93 6.06
CA PHE A 280 5.74 -7.40 6.79
C PHE A 280 5.78 -5.88 6.67
N ALA A 281 6.22 -5.19 7.73
CA ALA A 281 6.64 -3.80 7.61
C ALA A 281 7.75 -3.43 8.60
N ALA A 282 8.70 -2.65 8.11
CA ALA A 282 9.72 -1.97 8.87
C ALA A 282 9.48 -0.46 8.82
N VAL A 283 9.63 0.20 9.94
CA VAL A 283 9.46 1.65 10.06
C VAL A 283 10.78 2.30 10.40
N PHE A 284 11.13 3.33 9.65
CA PHE A 284 12.36 4.09 9.83
C PHE A 284 12.04 5.58 10.01
N GLU A 285 12.86 6.28 10.79
CA GLU A 285 12.84 7.74 10.89
C GLU A 285 14.17 8.29 10.42
N ARG A 286 14.15 9.33 9.59
CA ARG A 286 15.35 10.05 9.20
C ARG A 286 15.75 10.99 10.33
N LYS A 287 16.98 10.87 10.83
CA LYS A 287 17.52 11.70 11.91
C LYS A 287 17.47 13.18 11.53
N LYS A 288 17.17 14.04 12.50
CA LYS A 288 17.21 15.49 12.30
C LYS A 288 18.67 15.96 12.18
N LYS A 289 18.96 16.88 11.25
CA LYS A 289 20.27 17.54 11.23
C LYS A 289 20.46 18.31 12.54
N GLY A 290 21.33 17.85 13.41
CA GLY A 290 21.60 18.48 14.71
C GLY A 290 21.77 17.52 15.90
N ALA A 291 21.48 16.23 15.76
CA ALA A 291 21.89 15.20 16.71
C ALA A 291 23.26 14.64 16.28
N ALA A 292 24.28 15.50 16.24
CA ALA A 292 25.62 15.11 15.83
C ALA A 292 26.33 14.38 16.98
N SER A 293 26.80 13.15 16.71
CA SER A 293 28.06 12.67 17.24
C SER A 293 29.13 13.66 16.79
N GLU A 294 30.01 14.07 17.71
CA GLU A 294 31.11 14.99 17.47
C GLU A 294 31.96 14.61 16.25
N PRO A 295 32.41 15.59 15.43
CA PRO A 295 33.12 15.30 14.19
C PRO A 295 34.59 14.96 14.52
N VAL A 296 35.06 13.86 13.94
CA VAL A 296 36.49 13.72 13.65
C VAL A 296 36.79 14.67 12.49
N ALA A 297 37.62 15.65 12.75
CA ALA A 297 38.05 16.65 11.79
C ALA A 297 38.89 16.03 10.68
N GLU A 298 38.53 16.30 9.41
CA GLU A 298 39.51 16.67 8.39
C GLU A 298 38.75 17.35 7.23
N GLY A 299 39.24 18.55 6.89
CA GLY A 299 38.59 19.49 6.02
C GLY A 299 38.76 19.23 4.53
N VAL A 300 37.81 19.69 3.78
CA VAL A 300 37.98 20.40 2.48
C VAL A 300 36.80 21.33 2.29
N ALA A 301 37.08 22.61 2.12
CA ALA A 301 36.12 23.64 1.74
C ALA A 301 35.75 23.51 0.27
N VAL A 302 34.48 23.62 -0.06
CA VAL A 302 33.99 24.00 -1.38
C VAL A 302 32.80 24.95 -1.22
N ASP A 303 32.86 25.99 -2.02
CA ASP A 303 32.12 27.23 -2.02
C ASP A 303 30.59 27.09 -2.03
N ALA A 304 29.97 28.04 -1.31
CA ALA A 304 28.57 28.36 -1.38
C ALA A 304 28.34 29.34 -2.54
N ASP A 305 27.47 28.94 -3.47
CA ASP A 305 26.58 29.86 -4.20
C ASP A 305 25.56 29.02 -4.97
N LEU A 306 24.30 29.04 -4.56
CA LEU A 306 23.16 28.89 -5.44
C LEU A 306 21.89 29.39 -4.74
N ALA A 307 21.34 30.41 -5.37
CA ALA A 307 20.23 31.25 -5.01
C ALA A 307 18.90 30.55 -4.73
N GLU A 308 18.11 31.20 -3.90
CA GLU A 308 16.68 31.00 -3.67
C GLU A 308 15.90 31.02 -4.98
N ASP A 309 15.11 29.98 -5.25
CA ASP A 309 14.12 29.97 -6.31
C ASP A 309 12.74 29.68 -5.72
N ASP A 310 11.86 30.68 -5.88
CA ASP A 310 10.51 30.72 -5.34
C ASP A 310 9.59 29.67 -5.98
N GLY A 311 8.95 28.88 -5.15
CA GLY A 311 8.03 27.81 -5.51
C GLY A 311 6.65 28.26 -6.03
N GLN A 312 6.61 28.96 -7.16
CA GLN A 312 5.36 29.30 -7.87
C GLN A 312 5.49 29.01 -9.36
N ASP A 313 5.46 27.76 -9.79
CA ASP A 313 5.01 27.43 -11.15
C ASP A 313 4.97 25.92 -11.45
N LEU A 314 4.12 25.17 -10.76
CA LEU A 314 3.87 23.76 -11.08
C LEU A 314 2.43 23.51 -11.57
N LEU A 315 1.64 24.56 -11.82
CA LEU A 315 0.24 24.42 -12.23
C LEU A 315 -0.03 24.74 -13.71
N ALA A 316 0.97 25.11 -14.51
CA ALA A 316 0.76 25.62 -15.86
C ALA A 316 0.98 24.62 -17.02
N GLU A 317 1.41 23.37 -16.78
CA GLU A 317 1.68 22.42 -17.87
C GLU A 317 0.89 21.10 -17.78
N THR A 318 -0.42 21.14 -17.60
CA THR A 318 -1.30 19.98 -17.85
C THR A 318 -2.41 20.29 -18.85
N GLY A 319 -2.17 21.17 -19.80
CA GLY A 319 -3.00 21.34 -20.98
C GLY A 319 -2.51 20.44 -22.12
N VAL A 320 -2.86 19.16 -22.10
CA VAL A 320 -2.75 18.30 -23.28
C VAL A 320 -4.15 18.05 -23.80
N ASP A 321 -4.44 18.79 -24.88
CA ASP A 321 -5.58 18.59 -25.75
C ASP A 321 -5.36 17.26 -26.51
N VAL A 322 -6.19 16.25 -26.31
CA VAL A 322 -6.06 14.94 -26.96
C VAL A 322 -7.04 14.90 -28.13
N THR A 323 -6.55 15.17 -29.32
CA THR A 323 -7.24 14.74 -30.55
C THR A 323 -6.79 13.33 -30.93
N PRO A 324 -7.72 12.46 -31.38
CA PRO A 324 -7.41 11.07 -31.70
C PRO A 324 -6.93 10.93 -33.15
N ALA A 325 -5.65 10.80 -33.37
CA ALA A 325 -5.08 10.19 -34.59
C ALA A 325 -3.61 9.80 -34.33
N ASP A 326 -3.27 8.59 -34.81
CA ASP A 326 -1.93 8.00 -34.94
C ASP A 326 -1.52 7.05 -33.80
N ALA A 327 -2.13 5.84 -33.86
CA ALA A 327 -1.60 4.63 -33.25
C ALA A 327 -0.76 3.88 -34.30
N GLU A 328 0.54 4.03 -34.30
CA GLU A 328 1.45 3.08 -34.94
C GLU A 328 2.21 2.29 -33.87
N ALA A 329 2.14 0.95 -34.01
CA ALA A 329 2.60 -0.04 -33.06
C ALA A 329 4.14 -0.11 -33.04
N ALA A 330 4.72 0.10 -31.86
CA ALA A 330 6.04 -0.40 -31.54
C ALA A 330 5.90 -1.63 -30.64
N GLU A 331 6.31 -2.80 -31.14
CA GLU A 331 6.41 -4.05 -30.38
C GLU A 331 7.41 -3.90 -29.24
N VAL A 332 6.91 -3.75 -28.02
CA VAL A 332 7.69 -3.88 -26.80
C VAL A 332 7.47 -5.29 -26.25
N LYS A 333 8.53 -6.11 -26.21
CA LYS A 333 8.54 -7.42 -25.61
C LYS A 333 8.05 -7.34 -24.14
N PRO A 334 7.19 -8.26 -23.68
CA PRO A 334 6.67 -8.23 -22.33
C PRO A 334 7.80 -8.52 -21.32
N VAL A 335 8.13 -7.54 -20.50
CA VAL A 335 8.76 -7.79 -19.21
C VAL A 335 7.68 -8.43 -18.34
N THR A 336 7.91 -9.66 -17.93
CA THR A 336 7.02 -10.43 -17.05
C THR A 336 6.67 -9.58 -15.83
N GLU A 337 5.40 -9.16 -15.73
CA GLU A 337 4.86 -8.43 -14.59
C GLU A 337 4.74 -9.36 -13.37
N PRO A 338 5.51 -9.20 -12.31
CA PRO A 338 5.27 -9.92 -11.08
C PRO A 338 4.27 -9.12 -10.20
N VAL A 339 3.28 -9.82 -9.68
CA VAL A 339 2.50 -9.50 -8.46
C VAL A 339 1.46 -8.38 -8.51
N ALA A 340 1.49 -7.47 -9.47
CA ALA A 340 0.40 -6.50 -9.65
C ALA A 340 -0.93 -7.12 -10.11
N ALA A 341 -0.90 -8.38 -10.51
CA ALA A 341 -2.07 -9.18 -10.86
C ALA A 341 -2.97 -9.49 -9.64
N ALA A 342 -2.43 -9.55 -8.44
CA ALA A 342 -3.16 -10.04 -7.28
C ALA A 342 -4.31 -9.13 -6.83
N GLU A 343 -4.13 -7.82 -6.87
CA GLU A 343 -5.22 -6.88 -6.55
C GLU A 343 -6.19 -6.72 -7.75
N ALA A 344 -5.69 -6.86 -8.98
CA ALA A 344 -6.52 -6.80 -10.18
C ALA A 344 -7.41 -8.03 -10.36
N GLU A 345 -6.94 -9.21 -9.94
CA GLU A 345 -7.71 -10.46 -10.04
C GLU A 345 -8.78 -10.57 -8.94
N ILE A 346 -8.64 -9.89 -7.81
CA ILE A 346 -9.73 -9.74 -6.84
C ILE A 346 -10.91 -8.97 -7.48
N GLU A 347 -10.65 -7.96 -8.29
CA GLU A 347 -11.68 -7.26 -9.06
C GLU A 347 -12.21 -8.13 -10.23
N ALA A 348 -11.35 -8.81 -10.99
CA ALA A 348 -11.74 -9.66 -12.10
C ALA A 348 -12.49 -10.94 -11.66
N ALA A 349 -12.11 -11.55 -10.52
CA ALA A 349 -12.87 -12.65 -9.94
C ALA A 349 -14.25 -12.21 -9.44
N THR A 350 -14.38 -10.95 -9.06
CA THR A 350 -15.67 -10.35 -8.68
C THR A 350 -16.54 -10.08 -9.90
N GLU A 351 -15.96 -9.71 -11.05
CA GLU A 351 -16.67 -9.54 -12.33
C GLU A 351 -17.07 -10.89 -12.95
N ALA A 352 -16.20 -11.88 -12.98
CA ALA A 352 -16.50 -13.21 -13.56
C ALA A 352 -17.56 -13.98 -12.77
N ALA A 353 -17.64 -13.83 -11.45
CA ALA A 353 -18.71 -14.40 -10.64
C ALA A 353 -20.07 -13.76 -10.92
N THR A 354 -20.09 -12.58 -11.54
CA THR A 354 -21.31 -11.83 -11.88
C THR A 354 -21.93 -12.30 -13.20
N GLU A 355 -21.13 -12.75 -14.15
CA GLU A 355 -21.60 -13.26 -15.45
C GLU A 355 -22.13 -14.71 -15.36
N ALA A 356 -21.57 -15.52 -14.47
CA ALA A 356 -21.99 -16.93 -14.32
C ALA A 356 -23.32 -17.15 -13.58
N GLY A 357 -23.89 -16.11 -12.97
CA GLY A 357 -25.16 -16.19 -12.21
C GLY A 357 -26.43 -15.84 -12.97
N ALA A 358 -26.33 -15.52 -14.27
CA ALA A 358 -27.47 -14.97 -15.04
C ALA A 358 -28.26 -15.99 -15.85
N ASP A 359 -27.88 -17.27 -15.87
CA ASP A 359 -28.60 -18.27 -16.74
C ASP A 359 -29.01 -19.52 -15.93
N ALA A 360 -30.18 -19.43 -15.30
CA ALA A 360 -30.94 -20.63 -14.88
C ALA A 360 -32.39 -20.45 -15.29
N PRO A 361 -32.86 -21.21 -16.28
CA PRO A 361 -34.27 -21.13 -16.69
C PRO A 361 -35.18 -21.82 -15.66
N GLY A 362 -36.21 -21.08 -15.23
CA GLY A 362 -37.31 -21.61 -14.44
C GLY A 362 -38.01 -22.75 -15.14
N LYS A 363 -38.32 -23.85 -14.40
CA LYS A 363 -39.27 -24.88 -14.81
C LYS A 363 -40.64 -24.56 -14.19
N PRO A 364 -41.73 -24.68 -14.97
CA PRO A 364 -43.08 -24.58 -14.45
C PRO A 364 -43.61 -25.94 -14.01
N ALA A 365 -44.54 -25.87 -13.10
CA ALA A 365 -45.59 -26.74 -12.60
C ALA A 365 -45.42 -27.16 -11.14
#